data_d94eb1b206f62c6612c49c1e8c0997c9
#
_entry.id   d94eb1b206f62c6612c49c1e8c0997c9
#
_cell.length_a   1.000
_cell.length_b   1.000
_cell.length_c   1.000
_cell.angle_alpha   90.00
_cell.angle_beta   90.00
_cell.angle_gamma   90.00
#
_symmetry.space_group_name_H-M   'P 1'
#
loop_
_entity.id
_entity.type
_entity.pdbx_description
1 polymer ?
#
loop_
_entity_poly.entity_id
_entity_poly.type
_entity_poly.pdbx_seq_one_letter_code
_entity_poly.pdbx_strand_id
1 'polypeptide(L)'
;MKMIEGGVCAAKGFTANGVHCGIRKNHSKKDLSLIFSAVPASAAAVYTTNLVKGAPLTVTRKNISNGFAQAVICNSGNANTCNANGIEIAEGMCDLVQKHTGISANNVVVASTGVIGQPLSLDPIAGAMAALTAQLDPDGSANAAAAIMTTDTVPKEVAVEFTIDGVPCRMGGIAKGSGMIHPNMATMLVFITTDCAIAPAMLQKALRSDIAATFNMLSVDGDTSTNDMVTVLANGMALNNLITSEGEAFDTFMKALNTLTIQLCRMIAGDGEGATKLLECIATGADTLEAARTAAKSVVCSSLLKAAMFGADANWGRVLCAIGYSGADVDVSKIDVSFRSAKGEILVCKDGAGVEFSEEKAKEILLEKEIDILIGLGDGPYGATAWGCDLTYDYVKINGDYRT
;
A
#
# COMPACT_ATOMS: atom_id res chain seq x y z
N MET A 1 6.23 5.91 20.18
CA MET A 1 5.72 6.07 18.82
C MET A 1 4.39 6.79 18.87
N LYS A 2 4.16 7.76 17.99
CA LYS A 2 2.96 8.60 17.97
C LYS A 2 2.52 8.85 16.53
N MET A 3 1.24 8.70 16.24
CA MET A 3 0.66 9.14 14.96
C MET A 3 0.68 10.67 14.91
N ILE A 4 1.07 11.22 13.77
CA ILE A 4 1.12 12.66 13.48
C ILE A 4 0.53 12.94 12.10
N GLU A 5 0.30 14.21 11.78
CA GLU A 5 -0.14 14.65 10.46
C GLU A 5 1.07 14.94 9.54
N GLY A 6 0.81 15.15 8.24
CA GLY A 6 1.80 15.65 7.29
C GLY A 6 2.22 14.66 6.20
N GLY A 7 1.76 13.40 6.23
CA GLY A 7 2.05 12.41 5.19
C GLY A 7 3.53 12.39 4.78
N VAL A 8 3.85 12.40 3.49
CA VAL A 8 5.25 12.38 3.00
C VAL A 8 6.06 13.64 3.35
N CYS A 9 5.43 14.71 3.79
CA CYS A 9 6.09 15.94 4.21
C CYS A 9 6.31 16.01 5.72
N ALA A 10 5.87 15.02 6.52
CA ALA A 10 6.08 14.99 7.97
C ALA A 10 7.56 14.90 8.35
N ALA A 11 8.37 14.21 7.56
CA ALA A 11 9.81 14.08 7.72
C ALA A 11 10.53 15.37 7.28
N LYS A 12 11.54 15.79 8.05
CA LYS A 12 12.30 17.01 7.77
C LYS A 12 12.93 16.98 6.38
N GLY A 13 12.87 18.13 5.68
CA GLY A 13 13.53 18.33 4.40
C GLY A 13 12.81 17.69 3.21
N PHE A 14 11.60 17.16 3.40
CA PHE A 14 10.72 16.76 2.31
C PHE A 14 9.67 17.83 2.04
N THR A 15 9.46 18.10 0.75
CA THR A 15 8.38 18.93 0.22
C THR A 15 7.66 18.15 -0.87
N ALA A 16 6.41 18.47 -1.11
CA ALA A 16 5.63 17.80 -2.16
C ALA A 16 4.64 18.77 -2.82
N ASN A 17 4.17 18.39 -3.99
CA ASN A 17 3.06 19.06 -4.65
C ASN A 17 2.37 18.09 -5.62
N GLY A 18 1.15 18.43 -6.01
CA GLY A 18 0.39 17.76 -7.05
C GLY A 18 -0.42 18.77 -7.86
N VAL A 19 -0.39 18.64 -9.17
CA VAL A 19 -1.10 19.52 -10.12
C VAL A 19 -1.90 18.70 -11.12
N HIS A 20 -2.82 19.37 -11.83
CA HIS A 20 -3.41 18.85 -13.05
C HIS A 20 -2.52 19.22 -14.22
N CYS A 21 -2.01 18.24 -14.97
CA CYS A 21 -1.19 18.48 -16.15
C CYS A 21 -1.92 18.22 -17.48
N GLY A 22 -3.08 17.54 -17.45
CA GLY A 22 -3.90 17.28 -18.62
C GLY A 22 -3.80 15.85 -19.18
N ILE A 23 -3.21 14.91 -18.46
CA ILE A 23 -3.29 13.47 -18.77
C ILE A 23 -4.74 13.00 -18.60
N ARG A 24 -5.39 13.44 -17.53
CA ARG A 24 -6.82 13.19 -17.31
C ARG A 24 -7.68 14.26 -17.98
N LYS A 25 -8.80 13.82 -18.57
CA LYS A 25 -9.80 14.74 -19.14
C LYS A 25 -10.52 15.57 -18.06
N ASN A 26 -10.60 15.05 -16.84
CA ASN A 26 -11.28 15.75 -15.74
C ASN A 26 -10.34 16.78 -15.09
N HIS A 27 -10.52 18.04 -15.43
CA HIS A 27 -9.73 19.17 -14.96
C HIS A 27 -9.81 19.41 -13.43
N SER A 28 -10.81 18.87 -12.73
CA SER A 28 -10.91 18.97 -11.28
C SER A 28 -10.00 18.00 -10.51
N LYS A 29 -9.45 16.99 -11.21
CA LYS A 29 -8.56 15.99 -10.62
C LYS A 29 -7.10 16.29 -10.98
N LYS A 30 -6.23 16.26 -9.98
CA LYS A 30 -4.78 16.30 -10.16
C LYS A 30 -4.31 14.99 -10.77
N ASP A 31 -3.23 15.03 -11.55
CA ASP A 31 -2.70 13.87 -12.26
C ASP A 31 -1.17 13.82 -12.41
N LEU A 32 -0.46 14.78 -11.78
CA LEU A 32 1.00 14.79 -11.72
C LEU A 32 1.46 15.20 -10.33
N SER A 33 2.28 14.37 -9.69
CA SER A 33 2.83 14.54 -8.34
C SER A 33 4.35 14.61 -8.37
N LEU A 34 4.92 15.45 -7.49
CA LEU A 34 6.35 15.48 -7.21
C LEU A 34 6.57 15.50 -5.69
N ILE A 35 7.40 14.58 -5.20
CA ILE A 35 7.95 14.58 -3.85
C ILE A 35 9.44 14.88 -3.99
N PHE A 36 9.95 15.80 -3.19
CA PHE A 36 11.30 16.32 -3.30
C PHE A 36 12.01 16.28 -1.94
N SER A 37 13.26 15.84 -1.91
CA SER A 37 14.12 15.91 -0.75
C SER A 37 15.18 17.00 -0.91
N ALA A 38 15.38 17.81 0.11
CA ALA A 38 16.38 18.89 0.13
C ALA A 38 17.83 18.35 -0.01
N VAL A 39 18.07 17.09 0.37
CA VAL A 39 19.37 16.41 0.29
C VAL A 39 19.20 15.00 -0.31
N PRO A 40 20.27 14.39 -0.86
CA PRO A 40 20.22 12.99 -1.29
C PRO A 40 19.75 12.09 -0.15
N ALA A 41 18.89 11.13 -0.46
CA ALA A 41 18.30 10.19 0.49
C ALA A 41 18.71 8.76 0.15
N SER A 42 18.97 7.93 1.16
CA SER A 42 18.98 6.47 0.99
C SER A 42 17.64 6.04 0.41
N ALA A 43 17.66 5.20 -0.61
CA ALA A 43 16.47 4.76 -1.33
C ALA A 43 16.37 3.24 -1.37
N ALA A 44 15.17 2.73 -1.13
CA ALA A 44 14.83 1.33 -1.29
C ALA A 44 13.49 1.19 -2.01
N ALA A 45 13.34 0.13 -2.80
CA ALA A 45 12.07 -0.14 -3.47
C ALA A 45 11.82 -1.64 -3.61
N VAL A 46 10.53 -1.98 -3.68
CA VAL A 46 10.01 -3.27 -4.13
C VAL A 46 9.01 -3.04 -5.26
N TYR A 47 8.88 -4.02 -6.13
CA TYR A 47 8.14 -3.91 -7.39
C TYR A 47 7.27 -5.13 -7.61
N THR A 48 6.22 -4.98 -8.41
CA THR A 48 5.36 -6.10 -8.83
C THR A 48 6.15 -7.27 -9.42
N THR A 49 5.69 -8.47 -9.16
CA THR A 49 6.16 -9.71 -9.81
C THR A 49 5.43 -10.02 -11.10
N ASN A 50 4.38 -9.24 -11.46
CA ASN A 50 3.70 -9.41 -12.74
C ASN A 50 4.72 -9.39 -13.89
N LEU A 51 4.57 -10.31 -14.84
CA LEU A 51 5.47 -10.39 -16.01
C LEU A 51 5.24 -9.22 -16.97
N VAL A 52 4.01 -8.71 -17.05
CA VAL A 52 3.69 -7.46 -17.75
C VAL A 52 4.01 -6.30 -16.82
N LYS A 53 5.06 -5.56 -17.11
CA LYS A 53 5.57 -4.48 -16.25
C LYS A 53 5.50 -3.12 -16.94
N GLY A 54 5.06 -2.12 -16.18
CA GLY A 54 5.13 -0.72 -16.61
C GLY A 54 6.59 -0.27 -16.81
N ALA A 55 6.82 0.53 -17.83
CA ALA A 55 8.14 1.06 -18.15
C ALA A 55 8.79 1.85 -16.99
N PRO A 56 8.03 2.64 -16.17
CA PRO A 56 8.60 3.35 -15.03
C PRO A 56 9.35 2.46 -14.04
N LEU A 57 8.90 1.21 -13.84
CA LEU A 57 9.57 0.28 -12.92
C LEU A 57 11.01 -0.05 -13.37
N THR A 58 11.21 -0.20 -14.67
CA THR A 58 12.54 -0.47 -15.24
C THR A 58 13.47 0.73 -15.06
N VAL A 59 12.97 1.94 -15.33
CA VAL A 59 13.75 3.17 -15.17
C VAL A 59 14.07 3.43 -13.70
N THR A 60 13.09 3.35 -12.80
CA THR A 60 13.32 3.51 -11.36
C THR A 60 14.32 2.51 -10.82
N ARG A 61 14.23 1.22 -11.19
CA ARG A 61 15.18 0.18 -10.75
C ARG A 61 16.62 0.50 -11.17
N LYS A 62 16.79 1.04 -12.39
CA LYS A 62 18.09 1.50 -12.90
C LYS A 62 18.60 2.69 -12.07
N ASN A 63 17.75 3.70 -11.88
CA ASN A 63 18.12 4.96 -11.23
C ASN A 63 18.56 4.77 -9.77
N ILE A 64 17.81 3.97 -8.99
CA ILE A 64 18.12 3.76 -7.58
C ILE A 64 19.03 2.53 -7.31
N SER A 65 19.67 2.00 -8.34
CA SER A 65 20.57 0.83 -8.21
C SER A 65 21.77 1.08 -7.30
N ASN A 66 22.18 2.34 -7.16
CA ASN A 66 23.21 2.78 -6.24
C ASN A 66 22.73 2.96 -4.78
N GLY A 67 21.43 2.77 -4.52
CA GLY A 67 20.81 2.93 -3.19
C GLY A 67 20.44 4.36 -2.82
N PHE A 68 20.41 5.31 -3.77
CA PHE A 68 20.08 6.71 -3.50
C PHE A 68 19.07 7.28 -4.48
N ALA A 69 18.23 8.21 -3.97
CA ALA A 69 17.34 9.06 -4.76
C ALA A 69 17.13 10.40 -4.06
N GLN A 70 16.51 11.35 -4.75
CA GLN A 70 16.25 12.69 -4.19
C GLN A 70 14.85 13.22 -4.56
N ALA A 71 14.19 12.62 -5.53
CA ALA A 71 12.84 13.00 -5.92
C ALA A 71 12.02 11.77 -6.35
N VAL A 72 10.69 11.90 -6.26
CA VAL A 72 9.72 10.96 -6.81
C VAL A 72 8.76 11.75 -7.70
N ILE A 73 8.72 11.43 -9.00
CA ILE A 73 7.70 11.95 -9.92
C ILE A 73 6.71 10.85 -10.28
N CYS A 74 5.43 11.14 -10.20
CA CYS A 74 4.38 10.17 -10.51
C CYS A 74 3.24 10.83 -11.30
N ASN A 75 2.84 10.21 -12.40
CA ASN A 75 1.59 10.56 -13.06
C ASN A 75 0.50 9.54 -12.80
N SER A 76 -0.76 10.01 -12.77
CA SER A 76 -1.94 9.18 -12.82
C SER A 76 -2.73 9.40 -14.11
N GLY A 77 -3.68 8.48 -14.40
CA GLY A 77 -4.50 8.49 -15.61
C GLY A 77 -3.96 7.64 -16.77
N ASN A 78 -2.65 7.40 -16.81
CA ASN A 78 -2.00 6.52 -17.78
C ASN A 78 -0.89 5.70 -17.08
N ALA A 79 -0.91 4.40 -17.26
CA ALA A 79 0.01 3.47 -16.60
C ALA A 79 1.40 3.43 -17.24
N ASN A 80 1.56 3.96 -18.44
CA ASN A 80 2.79 3.81 -19.24
C ASN A 80 3.25 2.34 -19.32
N THR A 81 2.29 1.45 -19.55
CA THR A 81 2.47 0.00 -19.67
C THR A 81 1.99 -0.46 -21.04
N CYS A 82 2.72 -1.38 -21.66
CA CYS A 82 2.48 -1.88 -23.01
C CYS A 82 2.59 -0.78 -24.09
N ASN A 83 3.39 0.25 -23.87
CA ASN A 83 3.66 1.33 -24.81
C ASN A 83 5.02 1.14 -25.47
N ALA A 84 5.11 1.33 -26.80
CA ALA A 84 6.34 1.12 -27.55
C ALA A 84 7.49 2.06 -27.10
N ASN A 85 7.16 3.30 -26.70
CA ASN A 85 8.11 4.32 -26.23
C ASN A 85 8.08 4.51 -24.70
N GLY A 86 7.57 3.55 -23.94
CA GLY A 86 7.34 3.71 -22.50
C GLY A 86 8.60 4.05 -21.70
N ILE A 87 9.74 3.46 -22.04
CA ILE A 87 11.04 3.75 -21.38
C ILE A 87 11.45 5.20 -21.66
N GLU A 88 11.39 5.63 -22.94
CA GLU A 88 11.73 7.01 -23.35
C GLU A 88 10.88 8.05 -22.60
N ILE A 89 9.58 7.81 -22.46
CA ILE A 89 8.69 8.67 -21.69
C ILE A 89 9.07 8.71 -20.20
N ALA A 90 9.36 7.55 -19.60
CA ALA A 90 9.73 7.48 -18.19
C ALA A 90 11.10 8.16 -17.93
N GLU A 91 12.09 7.98 -18.80
CA GLU A 91 13.37 8.69 -18.73
C GLU A 91 13.15 10.21 -18.97
N GLY A 92 12.33 10.59 -19.92
CA GLY A 92 11.96 12.00 -20.17
C GLY A 92 11.30 12.67 -18.95
N MET A 93 10.49 11.97 -18.18
CA MET A 93 9.95 12.49 -16.91
C MET A 93 11.07 12.78 -15.90
N CYS A 94 12.08 11.91 -15.80
CA CYS A 94 13.25 12.15 -14.95
C CYS A 94 14.08 13.34 -15.42
N ASP A 95 14.28 13.50 -16.75
CA ASP A 95 14.98 14.64 -17.37
C ASP A 95 14.26 15.96 -17.10
N LEU A 96 12.92 15.96 -17.12
CA LEU A 96 12.13 17.13 -16.74
C LEU A 96 12.32 17.52 -15.28
N VAL A 97 12.41 16.56 -14.35
CA VAL A 97 12.75 16.84 -12.96
C VAL A 97 14.15 17.46 -12.88
N GLN A 98 15.15 16.89 -13.56
CA GLN A 98 16.52 17.44 -13.58
C GLN A 98 16.53 18.87 -14.11
N LYS A 99 15.83 19.14 -15.20
CA LYS A 99 15.77 20.48 -15.83
C LYS A 99 15.20 21.54 -14.87
N HIS A 100 14.20 21.19 -14.07
CA HIS A 100 13.48 22.16 -13.24
C HIS A 100 13.97 22.24 -11.79
N THR A 101 14.71 21.23 -11.29
CA THR A 101 15.16 21.17 -9.90
C THR A 101 16.68 21.14 -9.75
N GLY A 102 17.42 20.79 -10.82
CA GLY A 102 18.87 20.57 -10.78
C GLY A 102 19.27 19.19 -10.22
N ILE A 103 18.32 18.36 -9.77
CA ILE A 103 18.60 16.98 -9.35
C ILE A 103 18.92 16.13 -10.58
N SER A 104 20.00 15.33 -10.53
CA SER A 104 20.30 14.38 -11.60
C SER A 104 19.10 13.44 -11.88
N ALA A 105 18.78 13.24 -13.16
CA ALA A 105 17.73 12.32 -13.60
C ALA A 105 17.91 10.90 -13.05
N ASN A 106 19.17 10.48 -12.82
CA ASN A 106 19.49 9.19 -12.21
C ASN A 106 19.19 9.10 -10.70
N ASN A 107 18.82 10.20 -10.05
CA ASN A 107 18.39 10.26 -8.65
C ASN A 107 16.87 10.46 -8.53
N VAL A 108 16.12 10.19 -9.60
CA VAL A 108 14.67 10.32 -9.64
C VAL A 108 14.00 8.95 -9.69
N VAL A 109 13.08 8.74 -8.76
CA VAL A 109 12.09 7.67 -8.83
C VAL A 109 10.97 8.11 -9.75
N VAL A 110 10.66 7.34 -10.78
CA VAL A 110 9.54 7.61 -11.68
C VAL A 110 8.47 6.53 -11.56
N ALA A 111 7.21 6.95 -11.50
CA ALA A 111 6.04 6.08 -11.40
C ALA A 111 4.91 6.56 -12.30
N SER A 112 4.05 5.63 -12.71
CA SER A 112 2.84 5.91 -13.48
C SER A 112 1.74 4.95 -13.05
N THR A 113 0.49 5.40 -13.12
CA THR A 113 -0.69 4.57 -12.84
C THR A 113 -1.89 5.02 -13.66
N GLY A 114 -2.80 4.11 -13.99
CA GLY A 114 -4.00 4.38 -14.77
C GLY A 114 -4.20 3.37 -15.89
N VAL A 115 -4.68 3.82 -17.05
CA VAL A 115 -5.04 2.95 -18.17
C VAL A 115 -3.80 2.33 -18.82
N ILE A 116 -3.87 1.03 -19.13
CA ILE A 116 -2.82 0.24 -19.80
C ILE A 116 -3.03 0.32 -21.33
N GLY A 117 -1.93 0.32 -22.09
CA GLY A 117 -1.97 0.23 -23.56
C GLY A 117 -2.37 1.53 -24.28
N GLN A 118 -2.44 2.65 -23.58
CA GLN A 118 -2.65 3.96 -24.21
C GLN A 118 -1.31 4.71 -24.33
N PRO A 119 -1.02 5.34 -25.47
CA PRO A 119 0.15 6.20 -25.61
C PRO A 119 0.15 7.32 -24.57
N LEU A 120 1.31 7.55 -23.95
CA LEU A 120 1.54 8.68 -23.06
C LEU A 120 2.40 9.71 -23.78
N SER A 121 1.98 11.00 -23.78
CA SER A 121 2.81 12.11 -24.25
C SER A 121 3.54 12.77 -23.09
N LEU A 122 4.76 13.21 -23.34
CA LEU A 122 5.55 13.98 -22.38
C LEU A 122 5.12 15.47 -22.35
N ASP A 123 4.46 15.98 -23.40
CA ASP A 123 4.12 17.39 -23.54
C ASP A 123 3.26 17.97 -22.40
N PRO A 124 2.15 17.32 -21.97
CA PRO A 124 1.36 17.85 -20.87
C PRO A 124 2.16 17.86 -19.55
N ILE A 125 3.02 16.87 -19.34
CA ILE A 125 3.90 16.81 -18.16
C ILE A 125 4.90 17.95 -18.20
N ALA A 126 5.58 18.15 -19.35
CA ALA A 126 6.55 19.24 -19.55
C ALA A 126 5.92 20.61 -19.32
N GLY A 127 4.70 20.83 -19.82
CA GLY A 127 3.95 22.06 -19.64
C GLY A 127 3.61 22.39 -18.19
N ALA A 128 3.45 21.37 -17.34
CA ALA A 128 3.06 21.53 -15.92
C ALA A 128 4.27 21.63 -14.97
N MET A 129 5.48 21.26 -15.39
CA MET A 129 6.64 21.15 -14.48
C MET A 129 6.99 22.43 -13.77
N ALA A 130 6.91 23.60 -14.46
CA ALA A 130 7.21 24.88 -13.84
C ALA A 130 6.27 25.20 -12.66
N ALA A 131 4.96 24.95 -12.83
CA ALA A 131 3.97 25.13 -11.77
C ALA A 131 4.15 24.10 -10.64
N LEU A 132 4.42 22.84 -11.00
CA LEU A 132 4.63 21.76 -10.04
C LEU A 132 5.81 22.03 -9.12
N THR A 133 6.94 22.46 -9.67
CA THR A 133 8.17 22.71 -8.91
C THR A 133 8.15 24.02 -8.13
N ALA A 134 7.54 25.09 -8.67
CA ALA A 134 7.46 26.38 -8.00
C ALA A 134 6.55 26.36 -6.74
N GLN A 135 5.67 25.37 -6.64
CA GLN A 135 4.71 25.22 -5.53
C GLN A 135 5.02 24.01 -4.64
N LEU A 136 6.27 23.53 -4.65
CA LEU A 136 6.70 22.52 -3.67
C LEU A 136 6.62 23.10 -2.26
N ASP A 137 5.89 22.42 -1.40
CA ASP A 137 5.52 22.92 -0.07
C ASP A 137 5.74 21.85 1.00
N PRO A 138 6.26 22.19 2.20
CA PRO A 138 6.32 21.27 3.32
C PRO A 138 4.94 20.77 3.80
N ASP A 139 3.85 21.45 3.44
CA ASP A 139 2.47 21.02 3.69
C ASP A 139 1.80 20.41 2.44
N GLY A 140 2.57 20.13 1.39
CA GLY A 140 2.08 19.68 0.08
C GLY A 140 1.71 18.20 -0.02
N SER A 141 1.79 17.42 1.04
CA SER A 141 1.53 15.97 1.02
C SER A 141 0.14 15.61 0.49
N ALA A 142 -0.90 16.29 0.97
CA ALA A 142 -2.28 16.05 0.51
C ALA A 142 -2.45 16.30 -1.01
N ASN A 143 -1.74 17.30 -1.56
CA ASN A 143 -1.74 17.57 -3.00
C ASN A 143 -1.09 16.43 -3.78
N ALA A 144 0.03 15.92 -3.29
CA ALA A 144 0.72 14.78 -3.89
C ALA A 144 -0.14 13.51 -3.82
N ALA A 145 -0.75 13.22 -2.66
CA ALA A 145 -1.65 12.09 -2.48
C ALA A 145 -2.85 12.13 -3.45
N ALA A 146 -3.48 13.29 -3.60
CA ALA A 146 -4.59 13.48 -4.55
C ALA A 146 -4.16 13.28 -6.01
N ALA A 147 -2.93 13.63 -6.38
CA ALA A 147 -2.44 13.54 -7.75
C ALA A 147 -2.09 12.11 -8.21
N ILE A 148 -1.85 11.18 -7.27
CA ILE A 148 -1.58 9.78 -7.59
C ILE A 148 -2.83 8.90 -7.62
N MET A 149 -3.98 9.37 -7.14
CA MET A 149 -5.25 8.63 -7.10
C MET A 149 -5.72 8.22 -8.51
N THR A 150 -6.43 7.11 -8.60
CA THR A 150 -7.15 6.68 -9.83
C THR A 150 -8.64 6.54 -9.56
N THR A 151 -9.10 5.37 -9.15
CA THR A 151 -10.47 5.08 -8.72
C THR A 151 -10.66 5.31 -7.22
N ASP A 152 -9.60 5.62 -6.50
CA ASP A 152 -9.64 5.96 -5.08
C ASP A 152 -10.70 7.05 -4.80
N THR A 153 -11.45 6.91 -3.71
CA THR A 153 -12.46 7.88 -3.28
C THR A 153 -11.92 8.88 -2.26
N VAL A 154 -10.87 8.48 -1.53
CA VAL A 154 -10.20 9.31 -0.52
C VAL A 154 -8.68 9.26 -0.70
N PRO A 155 -7.96 10.39 -0.48
CA PRO A 155 -6.51 10.38 -0.41
C PRO A 155 -6.05 9.59 0.82
N LYS A 156 -4.95 8.86 0.66
CA LYS A 156 -4.38 8.00 1.71
C LYS A 156 -3.02 8.55 2.11
N GLU A 157 -2.94 9.09 3.31
CA GLU A 157 -1.69 9.60 3.89
C GLU A 157 -1.63 9.28 5.38
N VAL A 158 -0.44 8.92 5.86
CA VAL A 158 -0.15 8.54 7.24
C VAL A 158 1.23 9.08 7.62
N ALA A 159 1.41 9.46 8.88
CA ALA A 159 2.74 9.76 9.40
C ALA A 159 2.88 9.36 10.88
N VAL A 160 4.11 9.00 11.27
CA VAL A 160 4.48 8.61 12.62
C VAL A 160 5.73 9.32 13.10
N GLU A 161 5.78 9.63 14.38
CA GLU A 161 6.98 10.11 15.08
C GLU A 161 7.48 9.00 16.02
N PHE A 162 8.80 8.78 16.02
CA PHE A 162 9.49 7.78 16.83
C PHE A 162 10.86 8.29 17.24
N THR A 163 11.55 7.57 18.12
CA THR A 163 12.83 8.03 18.66
C THR A 163 13.90 6.97 18.45
N ILE A 164 15.04 7.37 17.87
CA ILE A 164 16.25 6.54 17.72
C ILE A 164 17.36 7.17 18.58
N ASP A 165 17.89 6.44 19.55
CA ASP A 165 18.96 6.88 20.44
C ASP A 165 18.69 8.26 21.07
N GLY A 166 17.44 8.53 21.45
CA GLY A 166 17.02 9.82 22.01
C GLY A 166 16.74 10.92 20.98
N VAL A 167 16.96 10.67 19.68
CA VAL A 167 16.70 11.63 18.60
C VAL A 167 15.32 11.41 18.02
N PRO A 168 14.42 12.42 18.00
CA PRO A 168 13.13 12.32 17.34
C PRO A 168 13.29 12.19 15.82
N CYS A 169 12.69 11.15 15.25
CA CYS A 169 12.62 10.90 13.82
C CYS A 169 11.15 10.87 13.37
N ARG A 170 10.89 11.18 12.12
CA ARG A 170 9.57 11.12 11.53
C ARG A 170 9.59 10.28 10.27
N MET A 171 8.49 9.59 10.04
CA MET A 171 8.24 8.83 8.83
C MET A 171 6.82 9.11 8.37
N GLY A 172 6.66 9.38 7.07
CA GLY A 172 5.35 9.59 6.48
C GLY A 172 5.20 8.89 5.15
N GLY A 173 3.97 8.63 4.74
CA GLY A 173 3.70 7.96 3.48
C GLY A 173 2.39 8.39 2.87
N ILE A 174 2.33 8.31 1.54
CA ILE A 174 1.10 8.38 0.75
C ILE A 174 0.94 7.10 -0.06
N ALA A 175 -0.31 6.71 -0.28
CA ALA A 175 -0.65 5.54 -1.08
C ALA A 175 -1.80 5.80 -2.03
N LYS A 176 -1.82 5.09 -3.15
CA LYS A 176 -2.99 4.93 -4.01
C LYS A 176 -3.26 3.45 -4.22
N GLY A 177 -4.52 3.10 -4.28
CA GLY A 177 -5.00 1.77 -4.56
C GLY A 177 -6.45 1.61 -4.11
N SER A 178 -7.28 1.09 -5.01
CA SER A 178 -8.71 0.85 -4.80
C SER A 178 -9.16 -0.39 -5.59
N GLY A 179 -8.72 -0.55 -6.84
CA GLY A 179 -8.90 -1.75 -7.67
C GLY A 179 -7.57 -2.27 -8.21
N MET A 180 -7.57 -3.52 -8.74
CA MET A 180 -6.41 -4.29 -9.16
C MET A 180 -5.42 -4.46 -7.99
N ILE A 181 -5.94 -4.90 -6.83
CA ILE A 181 -5.19 -5.00 -5.58
C ILE A 181 -5.14 -6.47 -5.10
N HIS A 182 -4.05 -7.15 -5.44
CA HIS A 182 -3.66 -8.45 -4.88
C HIS A 182 -2.13 -8.58 -4.91
N PRO A 183 -1.42 -8.00 -3.94
CA PRO A 183 0.03 -7.99 -3.94
C PRO A 183 0.65 -9.38 -3.88
N ASN A 184 1.57 -9.59 -4.83
CA ASN A 184 2.64 -10.55 -4.70
C ASN A 184 3.93 -9.77 -4.96
N MET A 185 4.49 -9.13 -3.89
CA MET A 185 5.59 -8.17 -3.88
C MET A 185 5.24 -6.74 -4.35
N ALA A 186 4.02 -6.28 -4.25
CA ALA A 186 3.38 -4.96 -4.33
C ALA A 186 2.19 -4.91 -5.32
N THR A 187 1.08 -4.22 -4.97
CA THR A 187 -0.09 -3.99 -5.86
C THR A 187 -0.69 -2.60 -5.67
N MET A 188 0.15 -1.58 -5.55
CA MET A 188 -0.26 -0.18 -5.37
C MET A 188 0.94 0.71 -5.65
N LEU A 189 0.74 2.01 -5.67
CA LEU A 189 1.84 2.95 -5.53
C LEU A 189 1.87 3.46 -4.10
N VAL A 190 3.01 3.27 -3.44
CA VAL A 190 3.26 3.77 -2.08
C VAL A 190 4.60 4.48 -2.08
N PHE A 191 4.60 5.72 -1.61
CA PHE A 191 5.79 6.53 -1.43
C PHE A 191 5.91 6.86 0.05
N ILE A 192 7.03 6.46 0.65
CA ILE A 192 7.34 6.66 2.07
C ILE A 192 8.59 7.53 2.15
N THR A 193 8.58 8.50 3.05
CA THR A 193 9.71 9.38 3.36
C THR A 193 10.04 9.29 4.84
N THR A 194 11.31 9.44 5.20
CA THR A 194 11.73 9.56 6.59
C THR A 194 12.98 10.42 6.69
N ASP A 195 13.08 11.18 7.77
CA ASP A 195 14.29 11.92 8.11
C ASP A 195 15.31 11.11 8.92
N CYS A 196 15.00 9.87 9.25
CA CYS A 196 15.91 8.94 9.91
C CYS A 196 17.12 8.60 9.04
N ALA A 197 18.33 8.61 9.64
CA ALA A 197 19.55 8.16 8.98
C ALA A 197 19.66 6.64 9.04
N ILE A 198 19.55 5.99 7.87
CA ILE A 198 19.66 4.53 7.70
C ILE A 198 20.40 4.22 6.40
N ALA A 199 21.33 3.26 6.45
CA ALA A 199 22.10 2.85 5.28
C ALA A 199 21.20 2.17 4.22
N PRO A 200 21.47 2.35 2.90
CA PRO A 200 20.62 1.80 1.84
C PRO A 200 20.38 0.29 1.96
N ALA A 201 21.39 -0.49 2.33
CA ALA A 201 21.24 -1.94 2.51
C ALA A 201 20.29 -2.31 3.66
N MET A 202 20.35 -1.57 4.77
CA MET A 202 19.46 -1.76 5.90
C MET A 202 18.03 -1.29 5.59
N LEU A 203 17.90 -0.18 4.86
CA LEU A 203 16.59 0.31 4.39
C LEU A 203 15.93 -0.71 3.46
N GLN A 204 16.67 -1.29 2.52
CA GLN A 204 16.16 -2.33 1.62
C GLN A 204 15.78 -3.61 2.38
N LYS A 205 16.55 -3.99 3.41
CA LYS A 205 16.23 -5.12 4.29
C LYS A 205 14.94 -4.85 5.05
N ALA A 206 14.81 -3.68 5.66
CA ALA A 206 13.61 -3.26 6.39
C ALA A 206 12.37 -3.32 5.50
N LEU A 207 12.43 -2.71 4.32
CA LEU A 207 11.30 -2.69 3.39
C LEU A 207 10.87 -4.10 2.96
N ARG A 208 11.81 -4.97 2.57
CA ARG A 208 11.49 -6.35 2.15
C ARG A 208 10.85 -7.17 3.28
N SER A 209 11.34 -7.01 4.49
CA SER A 209 10.80 -7.72 5.65
C SER A 209 9.38 -7.26 5.99
N ASP A 210 9.14 -5.94 5.95
CA ASP A 210 7.84 -5.35 6.27
C ASP A 210 6.76 -5.71 5.25
N ILE A 211 7.07 -5.59 3.96
CA ILE A 211 6.13 -5.88 2.86
C ILE A 211 5.54 -7.29 2.94
N ALA A 212 6.33 -8.26 3.39
CA ALA A 212 5.88 -9.65 3.53
C ALA A 212 4.79 -9.82 4.61
N ALA A 213 4.71 -8.91 5.58
CA ALA A 213 3.74 -8.94 6.66
C ALA A 213 2.62 -7.90 6.50
N THR A 214 2.73 -7.01 5.52
CA THR A 214 1.81 -5.89 5.32
C THR A 214 1.18 -5.93 3.93
N PHE A 215 1.74 -5.24 2.95
CA PHE A 215 1.12 -5.13 1.63
C PHE A 215 0.90 -6.48 0.94
N ASN A 216 1.79 -7.48 1.09
CA ASN A 216 1.54 -8.82 0.55
C ASN A 216 0.36 -9.56 1.21
N MET A 217 -0.12 -9.06 2.33
CA MET A 217 -1.29 -9.57 3.03
C MET A 217 -2.59 -8.83 2.69
N LEU A 218 -2.56 -7.91 1.73
CA LEU A 218 -3.70 -7.11 1.27
C LEU A 218 -4.33 -7.71 0.02
N SER A 219 -5.67 -7.67 -0.12
CA SER A 219 -6.39 -7.99 -1.36
C SER A 219 -7.72 -7.26 -1.45
N VAL A 220 -7.99 -6.65 -2.62
CA VAL A 220 -9.32 -6.12 -2.97
C VAL A 220 -10.04 -7.07 -3.92
N ASP A 221 -9.44 -7.45 -5.03
CA ASP A 221 -10.11 -8.17 -6.13
C ASP A 221 -9.34 -9.39 -6.66
N GLY A 222 -8.17 -9.69 -6.11
CA GLY A 222 -7.38 -10.84 -6.53
C GLY A 222 -6.47 -10.60 -7.73
N ASP A 223 -6.47 -9.39 -8.32
CA ASP A 223 -5.69 -9.06 -9.52
C ASP A 223 -4.40 -8.31 -9.18
N THR A 224 -3.25 -8.84 -9.68
CA THR A 224 -1.94 -8.22 -9.47
C THR A 224 -1.65 -7.21 -10.57
N SER A 225 -1.41 -5.94 -10.20
CA SER A 225 -1.16 -4.84 -11.12
C SER A 225 0.20 -4.94 -11.83
N THR A 226 0.33 -4.20 -12.92
CA THR A 226 1.54 -4.09 -13.75
C THR A 226 2.52 -3.03 -13.26
N ASN A 227 2.09 -2.12 -12.38
CA ASN A 227 2.83 -0.89 -12.05
C ASN A 227 3.23 -0.75 -10.59
N ASP A 228 2.94 -1.76 -9.78
CA ASP A 228 3.09 -1.64 -8.35
C ASP A 228 4.50 -1.39 -7.90
N MET A 229 4.61 -0.45 -6.98
CA MET A 229 5.87 -0.07 -6.39
C MET A 229 5.66 0.49 -4.98
N VAL A 230 6.46 0.04 -4.03
CA VAL A 230 6.64 0.70 -2.74
C VAL A 230 8.06 1.22 -2.69
N THR A 231 8.22 2.52 -2.46
CA THR A 231 9.54 3.16 -2.28
C THR A 231 9.64 3.86 -0.95
N VAL A 232 10.83 3.81 -0.37
CA VAL A 232 11.18 4.55 0.85
C VAL A 232 12.41 5.42 0.56
N LEU A 233 12.32 6.71 0.89
CA LEU A 233 13.43 7.65 0.86
C LEU A 233 13.77 8.10 2.29
N ALA A 234 15.02 7.92 2.71
CA ALA A 234 15.52 8.27 4.04
C ALA A 234 16.66 9.28 3.91
N ASN A 235 16.42 10.57 4.23
CA ASN A 235 17.36 11.65 3.98
C ASN A 235 18.31 11.98 5.15
N GLY A 236 18.12 11.37 6.32
CA GLY A 236 19.00 11.51 7.47
C GLY A 236 18.95 12.87 8.18
N MET A 237 18.00 13.74 7.86
CA MET A 237 17.92 15.09 8.43
C MET A 237 17.44 15.14 9.90
N ALA A 238 17.05 13.99 10.48
CA ALA A 238 16.85 13.88 11.93
C ALA A 238 18.18 13.94 12.70
N LEU A 239 19.29 13.58 12.04
CA LEU A 239 20.65 13.57 12.63
C LEU A 239 20.83 12.50 13.72
N ASN A 240 20.07 11.42 13.72
CA ASN A 240 20.34 10.24 14.52
C ASN A 240 21.61 9.53 14.02
N ASN A 241 22.18 8.64 14.84
CA ASN A 241 23.26 7.77 14.40
C ASN A 241 22.81 6.93 13.20
N LEU A 242 23.68 6.80 12.18
CA LEU A 242 23.38 6.03 10.97
C LEU A 242 23.14 4.56 11.33
N ILE A 243 21.96 4.05 11.02
CA ILE A 243 21.62 2.63 11.21
C ILE A 243 22.32 1.80 10.12
N THR A 244 23.34 1.03 10.50
CA THR A 244 24.17 0.21 9.58
C THR A 244 24.06 -1.29 9.83
N SER A 245 23.40 -1.70 10.92
CA SER A 245 23.23 -3.10 11.32
C SER A 245 21.89 -3.31 12.03
N GLU A 246 21.52 -4.56 12.23
CA GLU A 246 20.42 -4.96 13.12
C GLU A 246 20.73 -4.59 14.57
N GLY A 247 19.71 -4.43 15.39
CA GLY A 247 19.75 -4.05 16.79
C GLY A 247 18.62 -3.10 17.14
N GLU A 248 18.63 -2.52 18.34
CA GLU A 248 17.52 -1.75 18.91
C GLU A 248 17.06 -0.58 18.02
N ALA A 249 18.02 0.15 17.40
CA ALA A 249 17.69 1.25 16.49
C ALA A 249 16.97 0.72 15.22
N PHE A 250 17.44 -0.38 14.65
CA PHE A 250 16.81 -1.01 13.50
C PHE A 250 15.42 -1.57 13.85
N ASP A 251 15.28 -2.23 15.01
CA ASP A 251 14.00 -2.78 15.48
C ASP A 251 12.98 -1.66 15.72
N THR A 252 13.43 -0.51 16.23
CA THR A 252 12.58 0.67 16.40
C THR A 252 12.15 1.26 15.07
N PHE A 253 13.06 1.32 14.10
CA PHE A 253 12.76 1.72 12.72
C PHE A 253 11.74 0.78 12.08
N MET A 254 11.93 -0.54 12.24
CA MET A 254 11.00 -1.57 11.74
C MET A 254 9.60 -1.42 12.34
N LYS A 255 9.49 -1.15 13.63
CA LYS A 255 8.19 -0.89 14.28
C LYS A 255 7.51 0.35 13.73
N ALA A 256 8.27 1.42 13.44
CA ALA A 256 7.73 2.64 12.85
C ALA A 256 7.23 2.39 11.41
N LEU A 257 8.03 1.71 10.59
CA LEU A 257 7.65 1.33 9.23
C LEU A 257 6.39 0.46 9.24
N ASN A 258 6.36 -0.58 10.06
CA ASN A 258 5.24 -1.51 10.17
C ASN A 258 3.94 -0.80 10.64
N THR A 259 4.04 0.10 11.62
CA THR A 259 2.89 0.89 12.06
C THR A 259 2.31 1.74 10.92
N LEU A 260 3.16 2.39 10.14
CA LEU A 260 2.75 3.22 9.00
C LEU A 260 2.14 2.36 7.88
N THR A 261 2.78 1.27 7.51
CA THR A 261 2.36 0.40 6.39
C THR A 261 1.06 -0.35 6.70
N ILE A 262 0.83 -0.79 7.94
CA ILE A 262 -0.47 -1.36 8.38
C ILE A 262 -1.58 -0.34 8.19
N GLN A 263 -1.39 0.92 8.60
CA GLN A 263 -2.42 1.95 8.42
C GLN A 263 -2.72 2.19 6.94
N LEU A 264 -1.70 2.23 6.09
CA LEU A 264 -1.89 2.34 4.63
C LEU A 264 -2.62 1.11 4.06
N CYS A 265 -2.33 -0.12 4.52
CA CYS A 265 -3.07 -1.32 4.13
C CYS A 265 -4.55 -1.22 4.49
N ARG A 266 -4.87 -0.78 5.71
CA ARG A 266 -6.25 -0.57 6.16
C ARG A 266 -6.99 0.46 5.30
N MET A 267 -6.32 1.59 5.00
CA MET A 267 -6.89 2.64 4.16
C MET A 267 -7.15 2.16 2.73
N ILE A 268 -6.22 1.37 2.14
CA ILE A 268 -6.38 0.81 0.80
C ILE A 268 -7.52 -0.21 0.78
N ALA A 269 -7.56 -1.14 1.74
CA ALA A 269 -8.61 -2.14 1.83
C ALA A 269 -10.00 -1.51 2.06
N GLY A 270 -10.08 -0.54 2.98
CA GLY A 270 -11.34 0.14 3.29
C GLY A 270 -11.89 1.03 2.18
N ASP A 271 -11.03 1.44 1.23
CA ASP A 271 -11.39 2.23 0.03
C ASP A 271 -11.34 1.36 -1.25
N GLY A 272 -11.52 0.04 -1.13
CA GLY A 272 -11.65 -0.84 -2.29
C GLY A 272 -12.80 -0.43 -3.20
N GLU A 273 -12.69 -0.62 -4.51
CA GLU A 273 -13.71 -0.22 -5.49
C GLU A 273 -15.09 -0.75 -5.12
N GLY A 274 -16.01 0.17 -4.79
CA GLY A 274 -17.37 -0.15 -4.36
C GLY A 274 -17.50 -0.80 -2.98
N ALA A 275 -16.41 -0.89 -2.20
CA ALA A 275 -16.42 -1.49 -0.87
C ALA A 275 -17.27 -0.67 0.13
N THR A 276 -17.90 -1.38 1.04
CA THR A 276 -18.65 -0.80 2.16
C THR A 276 -18.06 -1.15 3.52
N LYS A 277 -17.15 -2.14 3.56
CA LYS A 277 -16.56 -2.67 4.79
C LYS A 277 -15.08 -2.98 4.62
N LEU A 278 -14.27 -2.61 5.62
CA LEU A 278 -12.93 -3.11 5.83
C LEU A 278 -13.01 -4.48 6.51
N LEU A 279 -12.30 -5.46 5.99
CA LEU A 279 -12.16 -6.78 6.58
C LEU A 279 -10.71 -7.00 7.04
N GLU A 280 -10.53 -7.37 8.30
CA GLU A 280 -9.25 -7.83 8.82
C GLU A 280 -9.35 -9.30 9.22
N CYS A 281 -8.62 -10.18 8.57
CA CYS A 281 -8.53 -11.58 8.94
C CYS A 281 -7.30 -11.78 9.82
N ILE A 282 -7.50 -12.14 11.07
CA ILE A 282 -6.47 -12.34 12.10
C ILE A 282 -6.38 -13.83 12.40
N ALA A 283 -5.35 -14.48 11.88
CA ALA A 283 -5.04 -15.88 12.15
C ALA A 283 -4.03 -15.99 13.31
N THR A 284 -4.28 -16.89 14.25
CA THR A 284 -3.42 -17.18 15.40
C THR A 284 -3.30 -18.69 15.62
N GLY A 285 -2.28 -19.12 16.34
CA GLY A 285 -2.15 -20.53 16.74
C GLY A 285 -1.63 -21.46 15.63
N ALA A 286 -1.03 -20.94 14.56
CA ALA A 286 -0.46 -21.77 13.50
C ALA A 286 0.91 -22.32 13.89
N ASP A 287 1.26 -23.51 13.39
CA ASP A 287 2.56 -24.13 13.61
C ASP A 287 3.69 -23.44 12.82
N THR A 288 3.35 -22.76 11.71
CA THR A 288 4.29 -21.99 10.90
C THR A 288 3.71 -20.62 10.52
N LEU A 289 4.60 -19.64 10.33
CA LEU A 289 4.20 -18.30 9.84
C LEU A 289 3.59 -18.35 8.45
N GLU A 290 4.05 -19.28 7.61
CA GLU A 290 3.52 -19.47 6.25
C GLU A 290 2.09 -19.99 6.28
N ALA A 291 1.77 -20.97 7.13
CA ALA A 291 0.41 -21.47 7.32
C ALA A 291 -0.54 -20.36 7.79
N ALA A 292 -0.12 -19.56 8.78
CA ALA A 292 -0.91 -18.41 9.24
C ALA A 292 -1.19 -17.40 8.12
N ARG A 293 -0.16 -17.02 7.35
CA ARG A 293 -0.28 -16.08 6.22
C ARG A 293 -1.18 -16.62 5.12
N THR A 294 -0.96 -17.87 4.72
CA THR A 294 -1.72 -18.51 3.65
C THR A 294 -3.19 -18.61 4.02
N ALA A 295 -3.52 -19.05 5.24
CA ALA A 295 -4.90 -19.12 5.73
C ALA A 295 -5.56 -17.75 5.77
N ALA A 296 -4.95 -16.74 6.44
CA ALA A 296 -5.51 -15.40 6.55
C ALA A 296 -5.72 -14.74 5.17
N LYS A 297 -4.73 -14.84 4.28
CA LYS A 297 -4.81 -14.28 2.92
C LYS A 297 -5.93 -14.95 2.11
N SER A 298 -6.07 -16.27 2.16
CA SER A 298 -7.11 -17.01 1.44
C SER A 298 -8.51 -16.56 1.84
N VAL A 299 -8.70 -16.28 3.12
CA VAL A 299 -10.01 -15.85 3.66
C VAL A 299 -10.41 -14.49 3.07
N VAL A 300 -9.54 -13.48 3.10
CA VAL A 300 -9.85 -12.14 2.54
C VAL A 300 -9.94 -12.13 1.01
N CYS A 301 -9.41 -13.15 0.33
CA CYS A 301 -9.48 -13.31 -1.12
C CYS A 301 -10.74 -14.06 -1.58
N SER A 302 -11.49 -14.72 -0.69
CA SER A 302 -12.66 -15.51 -1.05
C SER A 302 -13.83 -14.63 -1.50
N SER A 303 -14.17 -14.65 -2.79
CA SER A 303 -15.31 -13.89 -3.33
C SER A 303 -16.63 -14.26 -2.65
N LEU A 304 -16.81 -15.56 -2.30
CA LEU A 304 -18.02 -16.01 -1.58
C LEU A 304 -18.09 -15.43 -0.18
N LEU A 305 -16.97 -15.37 0.54
CA LEU A 305 -16.93 -14.76 1.88
C LEU A 305 -17.14 -13.24 1.79
N LYS A 306 -16.46 -12.57 0.87
CA LYS A 306 -16.63 -11.13 0.66
C LYS A 306 -18.08 -10.75 0.34
N ALA A 307 -18.80 -11.56 -0.43
CA ALA A 307 -20.23 -11.38 -0.69
C ALA A 307 -21.10 -11.64 0.56
N ALA A 308 -20.73 -12.61 1.42
CA ALA A 308 -21.40 -12.82 2.70
C ALA A 308 -21.22 -11.64 3.62
N MET A 309 -20.00 -11.08 3.71
CA MET A 309 -19.72 -9.88 4.50
C MET A 309 -20.53 -8.67 4.03
N PHE A 310 -20.70 -8.47 2.72
CA PHE A 310 -21.59 -7.46 2.18
C PHE A 310 -23.03 -7.66 2.66
N GLY A 311 -23.53 -8.89 2.63
CA GLY A 311 -24.88 -9.26 3.09
C GLY A 311 -25.05 -9.31 4.61
N ALA A 312 -23.99 -9.04 5.39
CA ALA A 312 -23.96 -9.24 6.85
C ALA A 312 -24.39 -10.66 7.28
N ASP A 313 -23.95 -11.68 6.49
CA ASP A 313 -24.17 -13.11 6.73
C ASP A 313 -22.95 -13.70 7.47
N ALA A 314 -23.17 -14.24 8.67
CA ALA A 314 -22.13 -14.84 9.51
C ALA A 314 -21.70 -16.23 9.00
N ASN A 315 -21.36 -16.32 7.73
CA ASN A 315 -21.10 -17.55 6.99
C ASN A 315 -19.71 -18.14 7.30
N TRP A 316 -19.57 -18.71 8.49
CA TRP A 316 -18.35 -19.37 8.93
C TRP A 316 -17.95 -20.54 8.02
N GLY A 317 -18.90 -21.21 7.38
CA GLY A 317 -18.63 -22.28 6.42
C GLY A 317 -17.80 -21.80 5.23
N ARG A 318 -17.98 -20.54 4.77
CA ARG A 318 -17.16 -19.94 3.71
C ARG A 318 -15.76 -19.60 4.20
N VAL A 319 -15.59 -19.28 5.49
CA VAL A 319 -14.26 -19.10 6.11
C VAL A 319 -13.50 -20.42 6.09
N LEU A 320 -14.11 -21.52 6.62
CA LEU A 320 -13.48 -22.84 6.62
C LEU A 320 -13.19 -23.33 5.19
N CYS A 321 -14.12 -23.10 4.25
CA CYS A 321 -13.91 -23.46 2.85
C CYS A 321 -12.67 -22.73 2.28
N ALA A 322 -12.53 -21.43 2.55
CA ALA A 322 -11.39 -20.65 2.10
C ALA A 322 -10.06 -21.14 2.69
N ILE A 323 -10.05 -21.52 3.95
CA ILE A 323 -8.87 -22.13 4.60
C ILE A 323 -8.58 -23.50 3.98
N GLY A 324 -9.62 -24.33 3.78
CA GLY A 324 -9.48 -25.70 3.30
C GLY A 324 -8.87 -25.83 1.89
N TYR A 325 -9.13 -24.88 1.00
CA TYR A 325 -8.50 -24.87 -0.35
C TYR A 325 -7.24 -24.01 -0.44
N SER A 326 -6.84 -23.34 0.64
CA SER A 326 -5.73 -22.39 0.63
C SER A 326 -4.36 -23.02 0.34
N GLY A 327 -4.21 -24.31 0.60
CA GLY A 327 -2.93 -24.98 0.62
C GLY A 327 -2.12 -24.79 1.92
N ALA A 328 -2.70 -24.12 2.93
CA ALA A 328 -2.07 -24.03 4.25
C ALA A 328 -2.05 -25.41 4.92
N ASP A 329 -0.93 -25.74 5.57
CA ASP A 329 -0.81 -26.93 6.40
C ASP A 329 -1.46 -26.67 7.76
N VAL A 330 -2.74 -27.03 7.87
CA VAL A 330 -3.58 -26.80 9.07
C VAL A 330 -4.48 -27.99 9.34
N ASP A 331 -4.74 -28.26 10.62
CA ASP A 331 -5.73 -29.24 11.06
C ASP A 331 -7.11 -28.57 11.17
N VAL A 332 -7.98 -28.84 10.20
CA VAL A 332 -9.31 -28.22 10.12
C VAL A 332 -10.20 -28.56 11.32
N SER A 333 -9.93 -29.65 12.04
CA SER A 333 -10.67 -30.06 13.25
C SER A 333 -10.32 -29.22 14.49
N LYS A 334 -9.35 -28.32 14.38
CA LYS A 334 -8.92 -27.40 15.45
C LYS A 334 -9.26 -25.94 15.14
N ILE A 335 -9.95 -25.66 14.04
CA ILE A 335 -10.20 -24.29 13.61
C ILE A 335 -11.38 -23.71 14.40
N ASP A 336 -11.10 -22.60 15.05
CA ASP A 336 -12.11 -21.71 15.65
C ASP A 336 -12.33 -20.49 14.76
N VAL A 337 -13.58 -20.00 14.64
CA VAL A 337 -13.92 -18.78 13.91
C VAL A 337 -14.83 -17.91 14.74
N SER A 338 -14.43 -16.64 14.91
CA SER A 338 -15.26 -15.58 15.50
C SER A 338 -15.32 -14.38 14.54
N PHE A 339 -16.42 -13.64 14.60
CA PHE A 339 -16.53 -12.30 14.02
C PHE A 339 -16.57 -11.25 15.11
N ARG A 340 -15.84 -10.14 14.89
CA ARG A 340 -15.76 -9.03 15.85
C ARG A 340 -15.88 -7.68 15.15
N SER A 341 -16.51 -6.73 15.84
CA SER A 341 -16.55 -5.32 15.45
C SER A 341 -16.69 -4.44 16.70
N ALA A 342 -16.93 -3.15 16.54
CA ALA A 342 -17.26 -2.25 17.66
C ALA A 342 -18.52 -2.67 18.45
N LYS A 343 -19.37 -3.54 17.90
CA LYS A 343 -20.58 -4.08 18.51
C LYS A 343 -20.37 -5.34 19.34
N GLY A 344 -19.15 -5.85 19.41
CA GLY A 344 -18.76 -7.03 20.19
C GLY A 344 -18.18 -8.14 19.35
N GLU A 345 -18.09 -9.32 19.93
CA GLU A 345 -17.55 -10.53 19.31
C GLU A 345 -18.56 -11.68 19.42
N ILE A 346 -18.56 -12.57 18.43
CA ILE A 346 -19.39 -13.77 18.43
C ILE A 346 -18.62 -14.95 17.84
N LEU A 347 -18.55 -16.04 18.61
CA LEU A 347 -18.01 -17.32 18.16
C LEU A 347 -19.07 -18.02 17.30
N VAL A 348 -18.69 -18.48 16.12
CA VAL A 348 -19.60 -19.11 15.13
C VAL A 348 -19.14 -20.51 14.72
N CYS A 349 -17.87 -20.84 14.96
CA CYS A 349 -17.31 -22.18 14.73
C CYS A 349 -16.30 -22.49 15.80
N LYS A 350 -16.31 -23.71 16.30
CA LYS A 350 -15.34 -24.23 17.27
C LYS A 350 -14.93 -25.64 16.89
N ASP A 351 -13.63 -25.93 17.00
CA ASP A 351 -13.06 -27.24 16.66
C ASP A 351 -13.52 -27.73 15.29
N GLY A 352 -13.55 -26.85 14.29
CA GLY A 352 -13.97 -27.14 12.91
C GLY A 352 -15.48 -27.37 12.72
N ALA A 353 -16.30 -27.19 13.74
CA ALA A 353 -17.74 -27.40 13.69
C ALA A 353 -18.51 -26.14 14.09
N GLY A 354 -19.69 -25.94 13.46
CA GLY A 354 -20.56 -24.82 13.82
C GLY A 354 -21.07 -24.94 15.25
N VAL A 355 -21.15 -23.80 15.96
CA VAL A 355 -21.76 -23.71 17.26
C VAL A 355 -23.08 -22.95 17.18
N GLU A 356 -23.95 -23.14 18.17
CA GLU A 356 -25.17 -22.35 18.27
C GLU A 356 -24.82 -20.89 18.65
N PHE A 357 -25.33 -19.93 17.88
CA PHE A 357 -25.13 -18.50 18.13
C PHE A 357 -26.38 -17.68 17.74
N SER A 358 -26.44 -16.44 18.22
CA SER A 358 -27.52 -15.52 17.86
C SER A 358 -27.28 -14.87 16.50
N GLU A 359 -28.10 -15.22 15.52
CA GLU A 359 -28.08 -14.59 14.18
C GLU A 359 -28.33 -13.08 14.23
N GLU A 360 -29.20 -12.62 15.15
CA GLU A 360 -29.45 -11.22 15.39
C GLU A 360 -28.20 -10.48 15.85
N LYS A 361 -27.49 -11.05 16.83
CA LYS A 361 -26.24 -10.48 17.33
C LYS A 361 -25.13 -10.53 16.30
N ALA A 362 -25.01 -11.62 15.55
CA ALA A 362 -24.05 -11.75 14.45
C ALA A 362 -24.29 -10.67 13.39
N LYS A 363 -25.54 -10.45 13.00
CA LYS A 363 -25.91 -9.42 12.04
C LYS A 363 -25.60 -8.01 12.55
N GLU A 364 -25.87 -7.70 13.83
CA GLU A 364 -25.48 -6.43 14.45
C GLU A 364 -23.97 -6.17 14.33
N ILE A 365 -23.14 -7.17 14.61
CA ILE A 365 -21.68 -7.11 14.50
C ILE A 365 -21.26 -6.87 13.04
N LEU A 366 -21.84 -7.62 12.10
CA LEU A 366 -21.45 -7.61 10.69
C LEU A 366 -22.01 -6.41 9.90
N LEU A 367 -22.91 -5.60 10.46
CA LEU A 367 -23.36 -4.35 9.86
C LEU A 367 -22.38 -3.19 10.06
N GLU A 368 -21.37 -3.34 10.93
CA GLU A 368 -20.33 -2.32 11.14
C GLU A 368 -19.42 -2.21 9.91
N LYS A 369 -18.71 -1.09 9.80
CA LYS A 369 -17.80 -0.79 8.68
C LYS A 369 -16.45 -1.50 8.78
N GLU A 370 -16.03 -1.86 9.98
CA GLU A 370 -14.78 -2.57 10.24
C GLU A 370 -15.10 -3.88 10.94
N ILE A 371 -14.66 -4.97 10.32
CA ILE A 371 -14.96 -6.33 10.77
C ILE A 371 -13.66 -7.12 10.86
N ASP A 372 -13.42 -7.66 12.04
CA ASP A 372 -12.37 -8.65 12.27
C ASP A 372 -12.94 -10.06 12.09
N ILE A 373 -12.25 -10.86 11.30
CA ILE A 373 -12.46 -12.30 11.14
C ILE A 373 -11.35 -12.98 11.92
N LEU A 374 -11.67 -13.49 13.10
CA LEU A 374 -10.71 -14.13 13.98
C LEU A 374 -10.66 -15.62 13.70
N ILE A 375 -9.46 -16.15 13.44
CA ILE A 375 -9.25 -17.56 13.13
C ILE A 375 -8.21 -18.12 14.11
N GLY A 376 -8.64 -19.07 14.94
CA GLY A 376 -7.74 -19.93 15.71
C GLY A 376 -7.38 -21.14 14.85
N LEU A 377 -6.09 -21.41 14.62
CA LEU A 377 -5.59 -22.53 13.82
C LEU A 377 -5.02 -23.66 14.67
N GLY A 378 -5.00 -23.52 15.98
CA GLY A 378 -4.43 -24.44 16.98
C GLY A 378 -3.67 -23.73 18.08
N ASP A 379 -2.61 -24.36 18.61
CA ASP A 379 -1.81 -23.88 19.73
C ASP A 379 -0.39 -23.45 19.33
N GLY A 380 -0.09 -23.33 18.05
CA GLY A 380 1.22 -22.92 17.55
C GLY A 380 1.57 -21.46 17.85
N PRO A 381 2.86 -21.07 17.76
CA PRO A 381 3.33 -19.76 18.17
C PRO A 381 3.14 -18.66 17.13
N TYR A 382 2.66 -18.98 15.91
CA TYR A 382 2.62 -18.04 14.80
C TYR A 382 1.22 -17.50 14.55
N GLY A 383 1.20 -16.24 14.09
CA GLY A 383 -0.01 -15.57 13.63
C GLY A 383 0.29 -14.64 12.46
N ALA A 384 -0.76 -14.26 11.76
CA ALA A 384 -0.69 -13.30 10.66
C ALA A 384 -2.02 -12.54 10.51
N THR A 385 -1.95 -11.32 9.99
CA THR A 385 -3.14 -10.53 9.64
C THR A 385 -3.17 -10.29 8.14
N ALA A 386 -4.36 -10.39 7.53
CA ALA A 386 -4.62 -10.02 6.16
C ALA A 386 -5.75 -9.00 6.10
N TRP A 387 -5.66 -8.08 5.12
CA TRP A 387 -6.64 -7.02 4.92
C TRP A 387 -7.37 -7.19 3.59
N GLY A 388 -8.65 -6.88 3.59
CA GLY A 388 -9.50 -6.93 2.41
C GLY A 388 -10.75 -6.08 2.61
N CYS A 389 -11.69 -6.23 1.69
CA CYS A 389 -12.98 -5.59 1.75
C CYS A 389 -14.09 -6.54 1.35
N ASP A 390 -15.35 -6.16 1.58
CA ASP A 390 -16.51 -6.87 1.03
C ASP A 390 -16.57 -6.79 -0.50
N LEU A 391 -17.44 -7.58 -1.13
CA LEU A 391 -17.69 -7.57 -2.57
C LEU A 391 -19.14 -7.14 -2.82
N THR A 392 -19.31 -6.00 -3.48
CA THR A 392 -20.59 -5.35 -3.69
C THR A 392 -21.00 -5.33 -5.16
N TYR A 393 -22.24 -4.95 -5.46
CA TYR A 393 -22.71 -4.71 -6.83
C TYR A 393 -21.97 -3.54 -7.50
N ASP A 394 -21.51 -2.55 -6.72
CA ASP A 394 -20.81 -1.38 -7.25
C ASP A 394 -19.42 -1.74 -7.78
N TYR A 395 -18.76 -2.79 -7.27
CA TYR A 395 -17.52 -3.30 -7.86
C TYR A 395 -17.72 -3.67 -9.34
N VAL A 396 -18.76 -4.44 -9.65
CA VAL A 396 -19.07 -4.84 -11.03
C VAL A 396 -19.44 -3.63 -11.88
N LYS A 397 -20.22 -2.71 -11.34
CA LYS A 397 -20.62 -1.48 -12.03
C LYS A 397 -19.45 -0.59 -12.38
N ILE A 398 -18.48 -0.40 -11.44
CA ILE A 398 -17.28 0.40 -11.66
C ILE A 398 -16.40 -0.23 -12.74
N ASN A 399 -16.18 -1.56 -12.67
CA ASN A 399 -15.26 -2.25 -13.55
C ASN A 399 -15.85 -2.66 -14.89
N GLY A 400 -17.18 -2.72 -15.02
CA GLY A 400 -17.87 -3.05 -16.27
C GLY A 400 -17.68 -2.02 -17.39
N ASP A 401 -17.34 -0.78 -17.06
CA ASP A 401 -17.16 0.33 -18.03
C ASP A 401 -15.90 1.18 -17.73
N TYR A 402 -14.87 0.56 -17.12
CA TYR A 402 -13.61 1.25 -16.82
C TYR A 402 -12.79 1.47 -18.09
N ARG A 403 -12.85 2.68 -18.66
CA ARG A 403 -12.08 3.15 -19.83
C ARG A 403 -11.46 4.54 -19.64
N THR A 404 -11.27 4.93 -18.41
CA THR A 404 -10.74 6.28 -18.11
C THR A 404 -9.23 6.31 -17.96
#